data_ff0a57ad5c407fe9c1620a3acf64d498
#
_entry.id   ff0a57ad5c407fe9c1620a3acf64d498
#
_cell.length_a   1.000
_cell.length_b   1.000
_cell.length_c   1.000
_cell.angle_alpha   90.00
_cell.angle_beta   90.00
_cell.angle_gamma   90.00
#
_symmetry.space_group_name_H-M   'P 1'
#
loop_
_entity.id
_entity.type
_entity.pdbx_description
1 polymer ?
#
loop_
_entity_poly.entity_id
_entity_poly.type
_entity_poly.pdbx_seq_one_letter_code
_entity_poly.pdbx_strand_id
1 'polypeptide(L)'
;MFDRSASGEAILLQDGHSAGIGALPAGTLLLRDSPEGAALGLLEYDAVHFDPFWNRLVLAAGVEGEPTATDGIIPGRMFRTPTFEVQKDSLEVLVRGKGFLYGAVDSHRIVRGPLHAALCRSFDTGDEFRWIKMNLGDYVGHRAHLEISPQGGSALSVAGVRHSVPKADSSAAHAVDLAGAPTRVLVDGVGGQWERALVDWMLRRPDFFPLDHPEYLAASEDYSRALNTLTTRQTWVSQTAPVMLEGSGVDEFVLLRGSASTPGPVAHRRFLEALGGKGGDRIENGSGRLELARQLTSPSNPFLARVWTNRLWHYVFGTGLVASVDDFGVMGSAPSHPELLDYLASTLVLDGWSTKTMLRRLVLSRAFGMSSSVDPAAQATDPNNRLLQHMPVQRLDAESLRDSILAVSGTLDATLFGPSVPVHLTPFQHGRGRPSVTGPLDGAGRRSLYLSVRRNFPVPFLGVFDFPNPATTMGRRGNSNVPAQALTLLNDAFVHGESRRWAERVLASSETDSDPARIASLYRTAFARSPTEAEQGAALGFIQSRGDLESEALSAWTDLCHVLFNTKEFRFLK
;
A
#
# COMPACT_ATOMS: atom_id res chain seq x y z
N MET A 1 -1.18 -28.16 19.86
CA MET A 1 -1.50 -27.36 21.06
C MET A 1 -0.81 -26.04 20.87
N PHE A 2 -1.55 -24.94 20.93
CA PHE A 2 -0.91 -23.63 21.07
C PHE A 2 -0.17 -23.66 22.40
N ASP A 3 1.16 -23.66 22.33
CA ASP A 3 1.96 -23.49 23.52
C ASP A 3 1.75 -22.03 23.97
N ARG A 4 1.12 -21.84 25.09
CA ARG A 4 1.10 -20.52 25.72
C ARG A 4 2.54 -20.28 26.15
N SER A 5 3.19 -19.26 25.57
CA SER A 5 4.43 -18.76 26.13
C SER A 5 4.23 -18.55 27.64
N ALA A 6 5.28 -18.53 28.42
CA ALA A 6 5.21 -18.30 29.87
C ALA A 6 4.42 -17.02 30.25
N SER A 7 4.15 -16.14 29.31
CA SER A 7 3.31 -14.92 29.39
C SER A 7 1.81 -15.15 29.08
N GLY A 8 1.40 -16.36 28.65
CA GLY A 8 -0.01 -16.66 28.33
C GLY A 8 -0.54 -16.12 26.99
N GLU A 9 0.32 -15.58 26.14
CA GLU A 9 -0.05 -15.07 24.82
C GLU A 9 -0.10 -16.18 23.76
N ALA A 10 -1.13 -16.15 22.91
CA ALA A 10 -1.26 -17.09 21.81
C ALA A 10 -0.21 -16.80 20.72
N ILE A 11 0.53 -17.84 20.30
CA ILE A 11 1.65 -17.73 19.33
C ILE A 11 1.14 -17.67 17.87
N LEU A 12 -0.09 -17.24 17.60
CA LEU A 12 -0.54 -16.96 16.23
C LEU A 12 -0.45 -15.48 15.92
N LEU A 13 0.26 -15.19 14.85
CA LEU A 13 0.36 -13.84 14.34
C LEU A 13 -0.87 -13.55 13.47
N GLN A 14 -1.60 -12.48 13.78
CA GLN A 14 -2.75 -12.04 13.00
C GLN A 14 -2.33 -10.99 11.99
N ASP A 15 -2.93 -11.06 10.81
CA ASP A 15 -2.91 -9.98 9.85
C ASP A 15 -4.27 -9.26 9.90
N GLY A 16 -4.30 -8.09 10.52
CA GLY A 16 -5.50 -7.29 10.77
C GLY A 16 -6.36 -7.75 11.95
N HIS A 17 -7.53 -7.15 12.10
CA HIS A 17 -8.47 -7.41 13.21
C HIS A 17 -9.54 -8.46 12.90
N SER A 18 -9.42 -9.19 11.82
CA SER A 18 -10.45 -10.11 11.34
C SER A 18 -10.76 -11.27 12.31
N ALA A 19 -9.84 -11.56 13.21
CA ALA A 19 -10.00 -12.56 14.27
C ALA A 19 -10.19 -11.94 15.67
N GLY A 20 -10.56 -10.68 15.76
CA GLY A 20 -10.69 -9.99 17.05
C GLY A 20 -9.34 -9.77 17.74
N ILE A 21 -9.34 -9.86 19.06
CA ILE A 21 -8.16 -9.54 19.90
C ILE A 21 -7.26 -10.75 20.23
N GLY A 22 -7.50 -11.91 19.61
CA GLY A 22 -6.68 -13.10 19.86
C GLY A 22 -7.46 -14.41 19.92
N ALA A 23 -6.84 -15.43 20.50
CA ALA A 23 -7.46 -16.72 20.67
C ALA A 23 -8.60 -16.65 21.71
N LEU A 24 -9.73 -17.20 21.35
CA LEU A 24 -10.86 -17.41 22.24
C LEU A 24 -10.62 -18.67 23.07
N PRO A 25 -10.91 -18.65 24.36
CA PRO A 25 -10.77 -19.84 25.19
C PRO A 25 -11.83 -20.89 24.83
N ALA A 26 -11.48 -22.16 25.03
CA ALA A 26 -12.45 -23.24 24.98
C ALA A 26 -13.62 -22.95 25.93
N GLY A 27 -14.85 -23.26 25.49
CA GLY A 27 -16.10 -22.91 26.22
C GLY A 27 -16.68 -21.54 25.86
N THR A 28 -16.06 -20.78 24.95
CA THR A 28 -16.68 -19.59 24.40
C THR A 28 -17.92 -19.98 23.59
N LEU A 29 -19.05 -19.30 23.84
CA LEU A 29 -20.27 -19.46 23.06
C LEU A 29 -20.10 -18.77 21.70
N LEU A 30 -20.36 -19.51 20.65
CA LEU A 30 -20.36 -19.02 19.27
C LEU A 30 -21.72 -19.26 18.63
N LEU A 31 -22.16 -18.28 17.83
CA LEU A 31 -23.27 -18.48 16.94
C LEU A 31 -22.79 -19.28 15.73
N ARG A 32 -23.48 -20.37 15.42
CA ARG A 32 -23.13 -21.25 14.28
C ARG A 32 -24.28 -21.24 13.28
N ASP A 33 -23.91 -21.23 12.00
CA ASP A 33 -24.89 -21.46 10.95
C ASP A 33 -25.29 -22.95 10.96
N SER A 34 -26.59 -23.22 11.08
CA SER A 34 -27.16 -24.54 10.97
C SER A 34 -28.14 -24.57 9.78
N PRO A 35 -28.37 -25.73 9.15
CA PRO A 35 -29.41 -25.88 8.13
C PRO A 35 -30.82 -25.47 8.61
N GLU A 36 -31.04 -25.51 9.92
CA GLU A 36 -32.32 -25.21 10.59
C GLU A 36 -32.37 -23.76 11.14
N GLY A 37 -31.31 -22.96 10.93
CA GLY A 37 -31.17 -21.59 11.44
C GLY A 37 -29.91 -21.40 12.30
N ALA A 38 -29.81 -20.24 12.94
CA ALA A 38 -28.68 -19.96 13.80
C ALA A 38 -28.75 -20.76 15.11
N ALA A 39 -27.74 -21.56 15.41
CA ALA A 39 -27.59 -22.35 16.62
C ALA A 39 -26.43 -21.86 17.49
N LEU A 40 -26.56 -21.95 18.81
CA LEU A 40 -25.47 -21.71 19.74
C LEU A 40 -24.63 -22.97 19.90
N GLY A 41 -23.34 -22.82 19.91
CA GLY A 41 -22.41 -23.89 20.17
C GLY A 41 -21.21 -23.39 21.02
N LEU A 42 -20.53 -24.30 21.66
CA LEU A 42 -19.32 -24.02 22.41
C LEU A 42 -18.09 -24.26 21.57
N LEU A 43 -17.07 -23.46 21.79
CA LEU A 43 -15.73 -23.69 21.24
C LEU A 43 -15.07 -24.82 22.03
N GLU A 44 -14.77 -25.96 21.40
CA GLU A 44 -14.24 -27.17 22.05
C GLU A 44 -12.76 -27.02 22.46
N TYR A 45 -12.03 -26.16 21.75
CA TYR A 45 -10.59 -25.93 21.94
C TYR A 45 -10.32 -24.44 22.06
N ASP A 46 -9.24 -24.09 22.72
CA ASP A 46 -8.67 -22.74 22.56
C ASP A 46 -8.36 -22.54 21.07
N ALA A 47 -8.98 -21.56 20.43
CA ALA A 47 -8.83 -21.36 19.00
C ALA A 47 -8.87 -19.89 18.61
N VAL A 48 -8.13 -19.54 17.60
CA VAL A 48 -8.32 -18.26 16.92
C VAL A 48 -9.54 -18.41 16.01
N HIS A 49 -10.52 -17.55 16.20
CA HIS A 49 -11.79 -17.61 15.48
C HIS A 49 -11.95 -16.39 14.57
N PHE A 50 -12.15 -16.65 13.29
CA PHE A 50 -12.53 -15.64 12.33
C PHE A 50 -14.04 -15.50 12.33
N ASP A 51 -14.52 -14.36 12.82
CA ASP A 51 -15.95 -14.03 12.83
C ASP A 51 -16.31 -13.34 11.51
N PRO A 52 -17.32 -13.85 10.75
CA PRO A 52 -17.84 -13.20 9.55
C PRO A 52 -18.31 -11.76 9.74
N PHE A 53 -18.62 -11.35 10.97
CA PHE A 53 -18.92 -9.96 11.32
C PHE A 53 -17.82 -9.00 10.83
N TRP A 54 -16.55 -9.39 10.95
CA TRP A 54 -15.41 -8.57 10.53
C TRP A 54 -15.30 -8.37 9.02
N ASN A 55 -16.05 -9.15 8.21
CA ASN A 55 -16.17 -8.91 6.76
C ASN A 55 -16.88 -7.60 6.43
N ARG A 56 -17.63 -7.05 7.38
CA ARG A 56 -18.35 -5.77 7.24
C ARG A 56 -17.44 -4.55 7.46
N LEU A 57 -16.22 -4.75 7.95
CA LEU A 57 -15.26 -3.65 8.06
C LEU A 57 -14.93 -3.14 6.66
N VAL A 58 -15.29 -1.89 6.42
CA VAL A 58 -14.91 -1.18 5.21
C VAL A 58 -13.45 -0.77 5.38
N LEU A 59 -12.59 -1.21 4.47
CA LEU A 59 -11.21 -0.78 4.44
C LEU A 59 -11.16 0.74 4.22
N ALA A 60 -10.18 1.41 4.82
CA ALA A 60 -9.96 2.82 4.54
C ALA A 60 -9.71 3.01 3.04
N ALA A 61 -10.22 4.10 2.49
CA ALA A 61 -10.03 4.43 1.08
C ALA A 61 -8.53 4.43 0.71
N GLY A 62 -8.19 3.77 -0.39
CA GLY A 62 -6.81 3.58 -0.84
C GLY A 62 -6.13 2.31 -0.30
N VAL A 63 -6.81 1.53 0.52
CA VAL A 63 -6.38 0.23 1.04
C VAL A 63 -7.16 -0.91 0.36
N GLU A 64 -7.79 -0.63 -0.76
CA GLU A 64 -8.52 -1.63 -1.53
C GLU A 64 -7.55 -2.77 -1.86
N GLY A 65 -7.65 -3.83 -1.09
CA GLY A 65 -7.06 -5.11 -1.45
C GLY A 65 -7.75 -5.55 -2.72
N GLU A 66 -7.15 -5.28 -3.88
CA GLU A 66 -7.59 -6.04 -5.03
C GLU A 66 -7.49 -7.52 -4.68
N PRO A 67 -8.49 -8.31 -5.04
CA PRO A 67 -8.30 -9.74 -5.10
C PRO A 67 -7.11 -9.94 -6.05
N THR A 68 -5.93 -10.02 -5.46
CA THR A 68 -4.74 -10.38 -6.20
C THR A 68 -5.03 -11.70 -6.86
N ALA A 69 -4.33 -12.05 -7.93
CA ALA A 69 -4.47 -13.31 -8.67
C ALA A 69 -4.38 -14.59 -7.80
N THR A 70 -4.45 -14.44 -6.51
CA THR A 70 -4.39 -15.43 -5.44
C THR A 70 -5.74 -15.54 -4.79
N ASP A 71 -6.64 -16.26 -5.44
CA ASP A 71 -8.01 -16.53 -4.96
C ASP A 71 -8.12 -17.16 -3.57
N GLY A 72 -7.30 -16.87 -2.62
CA GLY A 72 -7.33 -17.55 -1.34
C GLY A 72 -6.90 -16.72 -0.14
N ILE A 73 -5.94 -15.81 -0.32
CA ILE A 73 -5.37 -15.05 0.80
C ILE A 73 -5.73 -13.59 0.61
N ILE A 74 -6.55 -13.07 1.53
CA ILE A 74 -6.92 -11.65 1.54
C ILE A 74 -6.08 -10.98 2.63
N PRO A 75 -5.25 -9.97 2.31
CA PRO A 75 -4.53 -9.19 3.32
C PRO A 75 -5.49 -8.66 4.39
N GLY A 76 -5.07 -8.72 5.66
CA GLY A 76 -5.92 -8.34 6.79
C GLY A 76 -6.92 -9.39 7.26
N ARG A 77 -6.93 -10.58 6.64
CA ARG A 77 -7.84 -11.69 6.96
C ARG A 77 -7.12 -13.02 7.05
N MET A 78 -5.97 -13.04 7.66
CA MET A 78 -5.10 -14.19 7.69
C MET A 78 -4.53 -14.43 9.09
N PHE A 79 -4.38 -15.70 9.46
CA PHE A 79 -3.54 -16.11 10.57
C PHE A 79 -2.24 -16.66 10.05
N ARG A 80 -1.16 -16.42 10.78
CA ARG A 80 0.15 -16.94 10.45
C ARG A 80 0.79 -17.60 11.66
N THR A 81 1.41 -18.75 11.46
CA THR A 81 2.27 -19.35 12.48
C THR A 81 3.61 -18.59 12.56
N PRO A 82 4.33 -18.65 13.68
CA PRO A 82 5.75 -18.36 13.68
C PRO A 82 6.49 -19.21 12.64
N THR A 83 7.67 -18.78 12.22
CA THR A 83 8.52 -19.57 11.34
C THR A 83 9.10 -20.76 12.13
N PHE A 84 9.05 -21.94 11.54
CA PHE A 84 9.57 -23.18 12.08
C PHE A 84 10.40 -23.92 11.01
N GLU A 85 11.25 -24.84 11.44
CA GLU A 85 11.93 -25.77 10.53
C GLU A 85 11.04 -26.97 10.26
N VAL A 86 10.91 -27.35 9.00
CA VAL A 86 10.15 -28.53 8.57
C VAL A 86 10.93 -29.78 8.95
N GLN A 87 10.51 -30.46 10.02
CA GLN A 87 11.21 -31.65 10.55
C GLN A 87 10.68 -32.97 9.97
N LYS A 88 9.47 -33.00 9.44
CA LYS A 88 8.78 -34.19 8.92
C LYS A 88 8.03 -33.88 7.64
N ASP A 89 7.73 -34.92 6.90
CA ASP A 89 7.06 -34.88 5.59
C ASP A 89 5.72 -34.16 5.58
N SER A 90 5.07 -34.00 6.73
CA SER A 90 3.76 -33.41 6.77
C SER A 90 3.43 -32.72 8.09
N LEU A 91 2.63 -31.69 7.96
CA LEU A 91 1.99 -30.97 9.05
C LEU A 91 0.49 -31.20 9.03
N GLU A 92 -0.12 -31.13 10.19
CA GLU A 92 -1.57 -31.17 10.36
C GLU A 92 -2.03 -29.93 11.11
N VAL A 93 -3.12 -29.34 10.61
CA VAL A 93 -3.75 -28.16 11.20
C VAL A 93 -5.15 -28.52 11.65
N LEU A 94 -5.48 -28.28 12.91
CA LEU A 94 -6.81 -28.52 13.46
C LEU A 94 -7.69 -27.29 13.20
N VAL A 95 -8.66 -27.46 12.33
CA VAL A 95 -9.54 -26.37 11.86
C VAL A 95 -11.00 -26.77 11.88
N ARG A 96 -11.87 -25.78 12.02
CA ARG A 96 -13.32 -25.90 11.85
C ARG A 96 -13.81 -24.77 10.94
N GLY A 97 -14.60 -25.11 9.92
CA GLY A 97 -15.12 -24.17 8.93
C GLY A 97 -14.50 -24.34 7.57
N LYS A 98 -14.64 -23.33 6.73
CA LYS A 98 -14.15 -23.32 5.35
C LYS A 98 -13.01 -22.34 5.17
N GLY A 99 -11.91 -22.81 4.64
CA GLY A 99 -10.72 -21.99 4.54
C GLY A 99 -9.70 -22.48 3.52
N PHE A 100 -8.57 -21.77 3.55
CA PHE A 100 -7.43 -22.00 2.69
C PHE A 100 -6.16 -22.02 3.53
N LEU A 101 -5.32 -23.03 3.30
CA LEU A 101 -3.99 -23.18 3.90
C LEU A 101 -2.94 -22.90 2.83
N TYR A 102 -1.92 -22.14 3.21
CA TYR A 102 -0.73 -21.91 2.40
C TYR A 102 0.53 -22.12 3.25
N GLY A 103 1.46 -22.91 2.74
CA GLY A 103 2.80 -23.09 3.33
C GLY A 103 3.79 -22.16 2.63
N ALA A 104 4.26 -21.14 3.31
CA ALA A 104 5.33 -20.28 2.82
C ALA A 104 6.68 -20.86 3.24
N VAL A 105 7.46 -21.33 2.27
CA VAL A 105 8.78 -21.95 2.51
C VAL A 105 9.88 -20.95 2.16
N ASP A 106 10.87 -20.78 3.03
CA ASP A 106 12.04 -19.91 2.85
C ASP A 106 11.69 -18.49 2.38
N SER A 107 10.62 -17.93 2.90
CA SER A 107 10.12 -16.61 2.53
C SER A 107 9.63 -16.49 1.07
N HIS A 108 9.53 -17.57 0.34
CA HIS A 108 8.94 -17.55 -1.00
C HIS A 108 7.45 -17.34 -0.92
N ARG A 109 7.01 -16.17 -1.31
CA ARG A 109 5.61 -15.91 -1.62
C ARG A 109 5.32 -16.31 -3.04
N ILE A 110 5.00 -17.57 -3.24
CA ILE A 110 4.44 -17.98 -4.50
C ILE A 110 3.01 -18.35 -4.28
N VAL A 111 2.27 -17.58 -4.88
CA VAL A 111 0.87 -17.71 -4.89
C VAL A 111 0.49 -18.43 -6.15
N ARG A 112 -0.15 -19.56 -6.01
CA ARG A 112 -0.71 -20.40 -7.04
C ARG A 112 0.12 -20.54 -8.33
N GLY A 113 0.68 -21.67 -8.51
CA GLY A 113 1.24 -22.15 -9.75
C GLY A 113 1.41 -23.66 -9.69
N PRO A 114 1.53 -24.35 -10.82
CA PRO A 114 1.65 -25.80 -10.86
C PRO A 114 2.87 -26.35 -10.10
N LEU A 115 3.89 -25.52 -9.88
CA LEU A 115 5.10 -25.88 -9.16
C LEU A 115 4.93 -25.89 -7.63
N HIS A 116 3.89 -25.25 -7.09
CA HIS A 116 3.68 -25.08 -5.65
C HIS A 116 2.27 -25.49 -5.21
N ALA A 117 1.55 -26.24 -6.02
CA ALA A 117 0.19 -26.69 -5.72
C ALA A 117 0.12 -27.49 -4.40
N ALA A 118 1.18 -28.21 -4.03
CA ALA A 118 1.27 -28.96 -2.77
C ALA A 118 1.27 -28.05 -1.53
N LEU A 119 1.73 -26.82 -1.66
CA LEU A 119 1.77 -25.82 -0.58
C LEU A 119 0.44 -25.07 -0.41
N CYS A 120 -0.52 -25.30 -1.28
CA CYS A 120 -1.82 -24.64 -1.28
C CYS A 120 -2.94 -25.66 -1.10
N ARG A 121 -3.76 -25.52 -0.07
CA ARG A 121 -4.85 -26.45 0.20
C ARG A 121 -6.12 -25.74 0.65
N SER A 122 -7.20 -25.88 -0.11
CA SER A 122 -8.54 -25.52 0.34
C SER A 122 -9.13 -26.65 1.18
N PHE A 123 -9.92 -26.30 2.17
CA PHE A 123 -10.64 -27.26 3.02
C PHE A 123 -12.02 -26.73 3.37
N ASP A 124 -12.92 -27.68 3.68
CA ASP A 124 -14.24 -27.43 4.23
C ASP A 124 -14.52 -28.55 5.24
N THR A 125 -14.56 -28.22 6.51
CA THR A 125 -14.79 -29.19 7.58
C THR A 125 -16.21 -29.10 8.15
N GLY A 126 -17.01 -28.19 7.60
CA GLY A 126 -18.31 -27.87 8.16
C GLY A 126 -18.18 -27.37 9.59
N ASP A 127 -19.04 -27.82 10.47
CA ASP A 127 -19.10 -27.39 11.88
C ASP A 127 -18.31 -28.29 12.86
N GLU A 128 -17.38 -29.10 12.36
CA GLU A 128 -16.54 -29.97 13.17
C GLU A 128 -15.07 -29.63 13.06
N PHE A 129 -14.33 -29.73 14.18
CA PHE A 129 -12.88 -29.67 14.15
C PHE A 129 -12.30 -30.92 13.49
N ARG A 130 -11.52 -30.72 12.43
CA ARG A 130 -10.81 -31.80 11.73
C ARG A 130 -9.35 -31.42 11.47
N TRP A 131 -8.49 -32.45 11.54
CA TRP A 131 -7.08 -32.30 11.17
C TRP A 131 -6.93 -32.29 9.65
N ILE A 132 -6.44 -31.19 9.11
CA ILE A 132 -6.12 -31.06 7.67
C ILE A 132 -4.63 -31.23 7.50
N LYS A 133 -4.27 -32.23 6.70
CA LYS A 133 -2.87 -32.57 6.44
C LYS A 133 -2.33 -31.77 5.26
N MET A 134 -1.13 -31.21 5.42
CA MET A 134 -0.32 -30.56 4.38
C MET A 134 0.95 -31.39 4.17
N ASN A 135 1.26 -31.75 2.92
CA ASN A 135 2.49 -32.44 2.58
C ASN A 135 3.63 -31.43 2.38
N LEU A 136 4.70 -31.56 3.14
CA LEU A 136 5.90 -30.74 3.08
C LEU A 136 7.17 -31.60 2.89
N GLY A 137 7.03 -32.85 2.41
CA GLY A 137 8.15 -33.80 2.30
C GLY A 137 9.31 -33.28 1.48
N ASP A 138 9.03 -32.57 0.39
CA ASP A 138 10.06 -31.97 -0.47
C ASP A 138 10.82 -30.81 0.19
N TYR A 139 10.36 -30.36 1.35
CA TYR A 139 10.87 -29.16 2.06
C TYR A 139 11.42 -29.47 3.46
N VAL A 140 11.70 -30.74 3.77
CA VAL A 140 12.32 -31.12 5.04
C VAL A 140 13.68 -30.43 5.19
N GLY A 141 13.92 -29.82 6.35
CA GLY A 141 15.11 -29.01 6.63
C GLY A 141 15.01 -27.55 6.22
N HIS A 142 13.96 -27.17 5.47
CA HIS A 142 13.68 -25.79 5.14
C HIS A 142 12.88 -25.08 6.23
N ARG A 143 12.96 -23.76 6.27
CA ARG A 143 12.13 -22.94 7.16
C ARG A 143 10.81 -22.63 6.48
N ALA A 144 9.73 -22.77 7.24
CA ALA A 144 8.40 -22.47 6.73
C ALA A 144 7.54 -21.79 7.79
N HIS A 145 6.47 -21.14 7.34
CA HIS A 145 5.33 -20.77 8.16
C HIS A 145 4.05 -21.10 7.42
N LEU A 146 2.96 -21.27 8.16
CA LEU A 146 1.63 -21.49 7.58
C LEU A 146 0.84 -20.19 7.60
N GLU A 147 0.15 -19.91 6.52
CA GLU A 147 -0.84 -18.85 6.39
C GLU A 147 -2.21 -19.50 6.21
N ILE A 148 -3.19 -19.07 7.02
CA ILE A 148 -4.51 -19.68 7.10
C ILE A 148 -5.55 -18.58 6.97
N SER A 149 -6.42 -18.69 5.97
CA SER A 149 -7.45 -17.69 5.67
C SER A 149 -8.83 -18.30 5.54
N PRO A 150 -9.90 -17.62 5.97
CA PRO A 150 -11.26 -18.03 5.65
C PRO A 150 -11.55 -17.88 4.15
N GLN A 151 -12.40 -18.70 3.61
CA GLN A 151 -12.81 -18.65 2.21
C GLN A 151 -14.26 -18.16 2.09
N GLY A 152 -14.50 -17.20 1.20
CA GLY A 152 -15.86 -16.77 0.86
C GLY A 152 -16.66 -16.11 1.99
N GLY A 153 -15.97 -15.51 2.98
CA GLY A 153 -16.66 -14.86 4.10
C GLY A 153 -17.19 -15.82 5.18
N SER A 154 -16.78 -17.09 5.13
CA SER A 154 -17.16 -18.10 6.11
C SER A 154 -16.49 -17.88 7.46
N ALA A 155 -17.12 -18.37 8.53
CA ALA A 155 -16.47 -18.53 9.83
C ALA A 155 -15.35 -19.56 9.74
N LEU A 156 -14.25 -19.32 10.47
CA LEU A 156 -13.11 -20.21 10.53
C LEU A 156 -12.52 -20.19 11.95
N SER A 157 -12.32 -21.37 12.51
CA SER A 157 -11.57 -21.53 13.76
C SER A 157 -10.30 -22.36 13.52
N VAL A 158 -9.18 -21.94 14.12
CA VAL A 158 -7.90 -22.63 14.06
C VAL A 158 -7.45 -22.93 15.48
N ALA A 159 -7.38 -24.21 15.82
CA ALA A 159 -7.12 -24.68 17.19
C ALA A 159 -5.71 -25.23 17.41
N GLY A 160 -4.99 -25.64 16.37
CA GLY A 160 -3.64 -26.18 16.56
C GLY A 160 -2.92 -26.52 15.27
N VAL A 161 -1.60 -26.60 15.38
CA VAL A 161 -0.70 -27.08 14.33
C VAL A 161 0.23 -28.11 14.95
N ARG A 162 0.46 -29.24 14.27
CA ARG A 162 1.38 -30.29 14.71
C ARG A 162 2.08 -30.95 13.54
N HIS A 163 3.22 -31.57 13.77
CA HIS A 163 3.76 -32.56 12.84
C HIS A 163 2.87 -33.79 12.81
N SER A 164 2.64 -34.38 11.64
CA SER A 164 1.82 -35.59 11.51
C SER A 164 2.33 -36.71 12.44
N VAL A 165 1.41 -37.28 13.19
CA VAL A 165 1.67 -38.44 14.02
C VAL A 165 1.42 -39.72 13.22
N PRO A 166 2.29 -40.74 13.24
CA PRO A 166 2.00 -42.02 12.62
C PRO A 166 0.68 -42.60 13.12
N LYS A 167 -0.09 -43.25 12.25
CA LYS A 167 -1.45 -43.73 12.47
C LYS A 167 -1.66 -44.67 13.68
N ALA A 168 -0.60 -45.08 14.38
CA ALA A 168 -0.66 -46.07 15.46
C ALA A 168 -1.20 -45.54 16.80
N ASP A 169 -1.28 -44.22 17.01
CA ASP A 169 -1.64 -43.66 18.33
C ASP A 169 -2.98 -42.90 18.39
N SER A 170 -3.87 -43.11 17.42
CA SER A 170 -5.19 -42.47 17.46
C SER A 170 -6.20 -43.16 18.39
N SER A 171 -5.81 -44.20 19.10
CA SER A 171 -6.71 -45.00 19.96
C SER A 171 -6.68 -44.64 21.45
N ALA A 172 -5.86 -43.70 21.89
CA ALA A 172 -5.94 -43.15 23.23
C ALA A 172 -7.00 -42.02 23.30
N ALA A 173 -8.23 -42.33 22.94
CA ALA A 173 -9.37 -41.64 23.52
C ALA A 173 -9.31 -41.98 25.03
N HIS A 174 -8.92 -41.02 25.85
CA HIS A 174 -9.06 -41.16 27.29
C HIS A 174 -10.56 -41.41 27.56
N ALA A 175 -10.88 -42.63 28.01
CA ALA A 175 -12.21 -42.89 28.53
C ALA A 175 -12.37 -42.00 29.78
N VAL A 176 -13.03 -40.86 29.57
CA VAL A 176 -13.34 -39.94 30.67
C VAL A 176 -14.56 -40.53 31.38
N ASP A 177 -14.43 -40.70 32.70
CA ASP A 177 -15.57 -41.06 33.54
C ASP A 177 -16.60 -39.89 33.49
N LEU A 178 -17.65 -40.07 32.73
CA LEU A 178 -18.70 -39.09 32.54
C LEU A 178 -19.76 -39.13 33.66
N ALA A 179 -19.63 -39.99 34.64
CA ALA A 179 -20.56 -40.09 35.74
C ALA A 179 -20.63 -38.79 36.55
N GLY A 180 -21.77 -38.15 36.54
CA GLY A 180 -22.01 -36.87 37.23
C GLY A 180 -21.45 -35.60 36.55
N ALA A 181 -20.74 -35.72 35.44
CA ALA A 181 -20.18 -34.58 34.73
C ALA A 181 -21.26 -33.59 34.21
N PRO A 182 -22.36 -34.03 33.59
CA PRO A 182 -23.41 -33.12 33.15
C PRO A 182 -24.01 -32.30 34.29
N THR A 183 -24.28 -32.97 35.45
CA THR A 183 -24.87 -32.29 36.62
C THR A 183 -23.91 -31.24 37.18
N ARG A 184 -22.60 -31.53 37.23
CA ARG A 184 -21.59 -30.62 37.73
C ARG A 184 -21.46 -29.38 36.81
N VAL A 185 -21.46 -29.58 35.50
CA VAL A 185 -21.39 -28.48 34.54
C VAL A 185 -22.64 -27.58 34.63
N LEU A 186 -23.83 -28.13 34.82
CA LEU A 186 -25.06 -27.37 34.96
C LEU A 186 -25.17 -26.61 36.29
N VAL A 187 -24.55 -27.10 37.38
CA VAL A 187 -24.63 -26.47 38.70
C VAL A 187 -23.45 -25.54 38.96
N ASP A 188 -22.22 -25.99 38.66
CA ASP A 188 -20.99 -25.28 39.01
C ASP A 188 -20.40 -24.45 37.88
N GLY A 189 -21.02 -24.53 36.69
CA GLY A 189 -20.51 -23.90 35.47
C GLY A 189 -19.43 -24.71 34.75
N VAL A 190 -18.95 -24.16 33.61
CA VAL A 190 -18.01 -24.84 32.74
C VAL A 190 -16.58 -24.67 33.27
N GLY A 191 -16.02 -25.71 33.87
CA GLY A 191 -14.69 -25.67 34.51
C GLY A 191 -13.53 -26.06 33.63
N GLY A 192 -13.47 -27.29 33.15
CA GLY A 192 -12.36 -27.83 32.38
C GLY A 192 -12.62 -27.95 30.87
N GLN A 193 -11.58 -28.23 30.09
CA GLN A 193 -11.67 -28.39 28.64
C GLN A 193 -12.61 -29.52 28.22
N TRP A 194 -12.55 -30.65 28.92
CA TRP A 194 -13.41 -31.81 28.62
C TRP A 194 -14.89 -31.56 28.96
N GLU A 195 -15.16 -30.82 30.04
CA GLU A 195 -16.52 -30.42 30.44
C GLU A 195 -17.16 -29.52 29.37
N ARG A 196 -16.37 -28.62 28.82
CA ARG A 196 -16.78 -27.73 27.72
C ARG A 196 -17.09 -28.51 26.44
N ALA A 197 -16.21 -29.48 26.09
CA ALA A 197 -16.43 -30.37 24.97
C ALA A 197 -17.68 -31.24 25.16
N LEU A 198 -17.95 -31.67 26.39
CA LEU A 198 -19.18 -32.42 26.73
C LEU A 198 -20.40 -31.55 26.52
N VAL A 199 -20.42 -30.32 27.00
CA VAL A 199 -21.54 -29.39 26.80
C VAL A 199 -21.76 -29.10 25.30
N ASP A 200 -20.71 -28.89 24.52
CA ASP A 200 -20.82 -28.73 23.06
C ASP A 200 -21.38 -30.00 22.39
N TRP A 201 -20.94 -31.19 22.85
CA TRP A 201 -21.48 -32.46 22.37
C TRP A 201 -22.96 -32.63 22.75
N MET A 202 -23.33 -32.23 23.98
CA MET A 202 -24.75 -32.25 24.42
C MET A 202 -25.61 -31.29 23.62
N LEU A 203 -25.13 -30.07 23.36
CA LEU A 203 -25.85 -29.06 22.55
C LEU A 203 -26.08 -29.51 21.09
N ARG A 204 -25.27 -30.43 20.59
CA ARG A 204 -25.45 -31.00 19.25
C ARG A 204 -26.35 -32.23 19.22
N ARG A 205 -26.82 -32.71 20.38
CA ARG A 205 -27.64 -33.90 20.50
C ARG A 205 -29.08 -33.51 20.82
N PRO A 206 -30.01 -33.73 19.88
CA PRO A 206 -31.43 -33.38 20.08
C PRO A 206 -32.08 -34.10 21.25
N ASP A 207 -31.53 -35.26 21.65
CA ASP A 207 -32.03 -36.04 22.81
C ASP A 207 -31.76 -35.33 24.16
N PHE A 208 -30.72 -34.51 24.23
CA PHE A 208 -30.32 -33.75 25.43
C PHE A 208 -30.77 -32.30 25.39
N PHE A 209 -30.66 -31.67 24.21
CA PHE A 209 -31.12 -30.33 23.95
C PHE A 209 -31.86 -30.32 22.62
N PRO A 210 -33.18 -30.45 22.65
CA PRO A 210 -33.98 -30.40 21.44
C PRO A 210 -33.88 -29.01 20.84
N LEU A 211 -33.04 -28.88 19.81
CA LEU A 211 -32.81 -27.62 19.10
C LEU A 211 -34.05 -27.10 18.37
N ASP A 212 -35.05 -27.98 18.22
CA ASP A 212 -36.37 -27.70 17.69
C ASP A 212 -37.39 -27.26 18.78
N HIS A 213 -36.95 -27.21 20.05
CA HIS A 213 -37.85 -26.76 21.12
C HIS A 213 -38.23 -25.29 20.91
N PRO A 214 -39.52 -24.93 20.97
CA PRO A 214 -39.99 -23.59 20.63
C PRO A 214 -39.31 -22.46 21.45
N GLU A 215 -39.08 -22.69 22.74
CA GLU A 215 -38.41 -21.70 23.60
C GLU A 215 -36.95 -21.47 23.20
N TYR A 216 -36.24 -22.54 22.83
CA TYR A 216 -34.85 -22.44 22.36
C TYR A 216 -34.77 -21.70 21.01
N LEU A 217 -35.63 -22.04 20.05
CA LEU A 217 -35.72 -21.36 18.77
C LEU A 217 -36.04 -19.87 18.94
N ALA A 218 -37.04 -19.55 19.78
CA ALA A 218 -37.38 -18.16 20.06
C ALA A 218 -36.22 -17.39 20.70
N ALA A 219 -35.53 -17.97 21.67
CA ALA A 219 -34.35 -17.34 22.31
C ALA A 219 -33.18 -17.15 21.33
N SER A 220 -32.91 -18.12 20.45
CA SER A 220 -31.89 -18.05 19.41
C SER A 220 -32.23 -16.99 18.36
N GLU A 221 -33.47 -16.88 17.95
CA GLU A 221 -33.95 -15.83 17.03
C GLU A 221 -33.86 -14.44 17.67
N ASP A 222 -34.25 -14.30 18.94
CA ASP A 222 -34.15 -13.03 19.66
C ASP A 222 -32.69 -12.58 19.82
N TYR A 223 -31.79 -13.50 20.16
CA TYR A 223 -30.37 -13.24 20.21
C TYR A 223 -29.81 -12.83 18.85
N SER A 224 -30.16 -13.58 17.79
CA SER A 224 -29.74 -13.26 16.42
C SER A 224 -30.27 -11.92 15.95
N ARG A 225 -31.49 -11.57 16.29
CA ARG A 225 -32.14 -10.29 15.99
C ARG A 225 -31.44 -9.14 16.75
N ALA A 226 -31.15 -9.35 18.03
CA ALA A 226 -30.42 -8.38 18.86
C ALA A 226 -29.02 -8.15 18.32
N LEU A 227 -28.27 -9.20 17.98
CA LEU A 227 -26.96 -9.13 17.41
C LEU A 227 -26.97 -8.40 16.06
N ASN A 228 -27.89 -8.74 15.16
CA ASN A 228 -28.07 -8.05 13.89
C ASN A 228 -28.43 -6.57 14.09
N THR A 229 -29.23 -6.24 15.07
CA THR A 229 -29.60 -4.86 15.39
C THR A 229 -28.38 -4.07 15.88
N LEU A 230 -27.59 -4.66 16.75
CA LEU A 230 -26.32 -4.04 17.22
C LEU A 230 -25.34 -3.84 16.06
N THR A 231 -25.17 -4.86 15.22
CA THR A 231 -24.21 -4.83 14.11
C THR A 231 -24.62 -3.89 12.99
N THR A 232 -25.94 -3.69 12.76
CA THR A 232 -26.43 -2.74 11.74
C THR A 232 -26.45 -1.29 12.23
N ARG A 233 -26.56 -1.05 13.54
CA ARG A 233 -26.49 0.29 14.12
C ARG A 233 -25.09 0.86 14.20
N GLN A 234 -24.07 0.02 14.18
CA GLN A 234 -22.68 0.45 14.25
C GLN A 234 -22.08 0.51 12.84
N THR A 235 -21.89 1.72 12.33
CA THR A 235 -21.11 1.94 11.12
C THR A 235 -19.64 1.95 11.52
N TRP A 236 -18.98 0.81 11.40
CA TRP A 236 -17.53 0.72 11.61
C TRP A 236 -16.81 1.25 10.39
N VAL A 237 -16.27 2.44 10.48
CA VAL A 237 -15.28 2.92 9.51
C VAL A 237 -13.93 2.48 10.03
N SER A 238 -13.41 1.41 9.47
CA SER A 238 -12.05 0.97 9.78
C SER A 238 -11.04 1.94 9.17
N GLN A 239 -10.18 2.52 9.98
CA GLN A 239 -9.01 3.27 9.53
C GLN A 239 -7.78 2.36 9.48
N THR A 240 -7.91 1.20 8.85
CA THR A 240 -6.80 0.27 8.68
C THR A 240 -5.91 0.73 7.53
N ALA A 241 -4.60 0.67 7.74
CA ALA A 241 -3.59 0.88 6.70
C ALA A 241 -2.78 -0.40 6.50
N PRO A 242 -2.27 -0.68 5.29
CA PRO A 242 -1.31 -1.75 5.10
C PRO A 242 -0.05 -1.45 5.90
N VAL A 243 0.33 -2.34 6.79
CA VAL A 243 1.55 -2.22 7.60
C VAL A 243 2.34 -3.53 7.54
N MET A 244 3.65 -3.45 7.73
CA MET A 244 4.45 -4.64 7.93
C MET A 244 4.40 -5.05 9.41
N LEU A 245 3.83 -6.21 9.68
CA LEU A 245 3.86 -6.78 11.02
C LEU A 245 5.27 -7.33 11.34
N GLU A 246 5.62 -7.32 12.64
CA GLU A 246 6.78 -8.05 13.13
C GLU A 246 6.53 -9.55 12.92
N GLY A 247 7.40 -10.18 12.15
CA GLY A 247 7.43 -11.62 12.04
C GLY A 247 8.37 -12.23 13.10
N SER A 248 8.46 -13.55 13.09
CA SER A 248 9.58 -14.22 13.74
C SER A 248 10.86 -13.78 13.04
N GLY A 249 11.71 -13.06 13.75
CA GLY A 249 13.01 -12.68 13.23
C GLY A 249 13.92 -13.89 13.10
N VAL A 250 14.29 -14.25 11.90
CA VAL A 250 15.21 -15.35 11.61
C VAL A 250 16.44 -14.80 10.90
N ASP A 251 17.62 -15.22 11.37
CA ASP A 251 18.87 -14.89 10.70
C ASP A 251 19.01 -15.71 9.41
N GLU A 252 19.58 -15.13 8.37
CA GLU A 252 19.80 -15.79 7.09
C GLU A 252 21.21 -16.40 7.00
N PHE A 253 21.39 -17.23 6.01
CA PHE A 253 22.72 -17.79 5.68
C PHE A 253 23.40 -16.95 4.60
N VAL A 254 24.72 -16.92 4.63
CA VAL A 254 25.49 -16.46 3.47
C VAL A 254 25.31 -17.51 2.37
N LEU A 255 24.68 -17.14 1.27
CA LEU A 255 24.48 -18.05 0.15
C LEU A 255 25.77 -18.15 -0.66
N LEU A 256 26.43 -19.31 -0.65
CA LEU A 256 27.67 -19.54 -1.38
C LEU A 256 27.40 -19.43 -2.88
N ARG A 257 28.09 -18.50 -3.55
CA ARG A 257 27.87 -18.15 -4.97
C ARG A 257 26.43 -17.75 -5.30
N GLY A 258 25.66 -17.26 -4.30
CA GLY A 258 24.27 -16.88 -4.49
C GLY A 258 23.27 -18.03 -4.60
N SER A 259 23.70 -19.27 -4.35
CA SER A 259 22.85 -20.47 -4.44
C SER A 259 22.12 -20.73 -3.14
N ALA A 260 20.79 -20.74 -3.17
CA ALA A 260 19.97 -21.11 -2.02
C ALA A 260 20.15 -22.58 -1.57
N SER A 261 20.60 -23.45 -2.46
CA SER A 261 20.87 -24.87 -2.16
C SER A 261 22.22 -25.11 -1.48
N THR A 262 23.06 -24.08 -1.35
CA THR A 262 24.39 -24.17 -0.71
C THR A 262 24.54 -23.11 0.36
N PRO A 263 23.83 -23.25 1.52
CA PRO A 263 23.95 -22.31 2.61
C PRO A 263 25.35 -22.37 3.24
N GLY A 264 25.93 -21.22 3.47
CA GLY A 264 27.18 -21.05 4.19
C GLY A 264 26.93 -20.72 5.69
N PRO A 265 27.82 -19.98 6.33
CA PRO A 265 27.65 -19.60 7.73
C PRO A 265 26.44 -18.69 7.92
N VAL A 266 25.86 -18.72 9.13
CA VAL A 266 24.75 -17.84 9.52
C VAL A 266 25.21 -16.38 9.49
N ALA A 267 24.46 -15.54 8.80
CA ALA A 267 24.61 -14.08 8.80
C ALA A 267 23.60 -13.48 9.79
N HIS A 268 24.10 -13.12 10.97
CA HIS A 268 23.25 -12.48 11.97
C HIS A 268 22.79 -11.11 11.49
N ARG A 269 21.51 -10.78 11.76
CA ARG A 269 20.95 -9.45 11.48
C ARG A 269 21.66 -8.41 12.33
N ARG A 270 22.28 -7.45 11.70
CA ARG A 270 23.01 -6.36 12.34
C ARG A 270 23.13 -5.17 11.41
N PHE A 271 23.48 -4.01 11.94
CA PHE A 271 23.78 -2.83 11.13
C PHE A 271 25.14 -2.98 10.44
N LEU A 272 25.41 -2.09 9.48
CA LEU A 272 26.67 -2.08 8.73
C LEU A 272 27.85 -1.81 9.68
N GLU A 273 28.91 -2.63 9.62
CA GLU A 273 30.11 -2.48 10.45
C GLU A 273 30.79 -1.12 10.27
N ALA A 274 30.84 -0.63 9.02
CA ALA A 274 31.40 0.66 8.69
C ALA A 274 30.67 1.85 9.34
N LEU A 275 29.43 1.65 9.78
CA LEU A 275 28.60 2.69 10.40
C LEU A 275 28.29 2.40 11.87
N GLY A 276 29.12 1.61 12.52
CA GLY A 276 29.03 1.35 13.96
C GLY A 276 28.44 -0.01 14.35
N GLY A 277 28.02 -0.85 13.40
CA GLY A 277 27.46 -2.19 13.66
C GLY A 277 28.53 -3.24 14.04
N LYS A 278 29.56 -2.87 14.81
CA LYS A 278 30.61 -3.82 15.22
C LYS A 278 30.16 -4.70 16.37
N GLY A 279 30.14 -6.00 16.09
CA GLY A 279 30.46 -7.06 17.07
C GLY A 279 29.50 -7.37 18.21
N GLY A 280 28.45 -6.60 18.47
CA GLY A 280 27.61 -6.78 19.67
C GLY A 280 26.12 -6.61 19.49
N ASP A 281 25.70 -5.92 18.46
CA ASP A 281 24.27 -5.55 18.28
C ASP A 281 23.48 -6.63 17.54
N ARG A 282 23.52 -7.86 18.07
CA ARG A 282 22.63 -8.91 17.57
C ARG A 282 21.19 -8.52 17.88
N ILE A 283 20.36 -8.60 16.87
CA ILE A 283 18.93 -8.43 17.02
C ILE A 283 18.37 -9.75 17.49
N GLU A 284 18.06 -9.85 18.79
CA GLU A 284 17.57 -11.07 19.40
C GLU A 284 16.05 -11.21 19.26
N ASN A 285 15.34 -10.10 19.27
CA ASN A 285 13.88 -10.07 19.25
C ASN A 285 13.34 -9.37 17.99
N GLY A 286 12.26 -9.93 17.43
CA GLY A 286 11.59 -9.36 16.28
C GLY A 286 12.42 -9.40 14.99
N SER A 287 12.01 -8.62 13.99
CA SER A 287 12.68 -8.56 12.67
C SER A 287 13.93 -7.69 12.65
N GLY A 288 14.12 -6.79 13.61
CA GLY A 288 15.17 -5.79 13.62
C GLY A 288 14.88 -4.52 12.84
N ARG A 289 13.67 -4.37 12.28
CA ARG A 289 13.31 -3.15 11.53
C ARG A 289 13.32 -1.90 12.40
N LEU A 290 12.88 -2.00 13.64
CA LEU A 290 12.89 -0.88 14.59
C LEU A 290 14.32 -0.46 14.94
N GLU A 291 15.19 -1.43 15.20
CA GLU A 291 16.62 -1.22 15.47
C GLU A 291 17.30 -0.58 14.26
N LEU A 292 17.04 -1.12 13.06
CA LEU A 292 17.54 -0.52 11.82
C LEU A 292 17.07 0.94 11.66
N ALA A 293 15.79 1.21 11.90
CA ALA A 293 15.25 2.57 11.82
C ALA A 293 15.95 3.52 12.81
N ARG A 294 16.15 3.08 14.06
CA ARG A 294 16.85 3.86 15.08
C ARG A 294 18.30 4.15 14.70
N GLN A 295 19.01 3.16 14.16
CA GLN A 295 20.40 3.32 13.71
C GLN A 295 20.50 4.24 12.49
N LEU A 296 19.59 4.13 11.53
CA LEU A 296 19.53 5.03 10.37
C LEU A 296 19.27 6.48 10.79
N THR A 297 18.37 6.71 11.74
CA THR A 297 18.00 8.06 12.21
C THR A 297 18.87 8.57 13.36
N SER A 298 19.86 7.79 13.78
CA SER A 298 20.81 8.22 14.83
C SER A 298 21.54 9.50 14.41
N PRO A 299 21.72 10.46 15.32
CA PRO A 299 22.55 11.64 15.06
C PRO A 299 24.00 11.31 14.69
N SER A 300 24.50 10.13 15.09
CA SER A 300 25.82 9.63 14.71
C SER A 300 25.91 9.09 13.28
N ASN A 301 24.76 8.84 12.62
CA ASN A 301 24.76 8.40 11.23
C ASN A 301 25.01 9.59 10.29
N PRO A 302 26.14 9.62 9.57
CA PRO A 302 26.48 10.78 8.76
C PRO A 302 25.68 10.90 7.45
N PHE A 303 24.96 9.84 7.04
CA PHE A 303 24.40 9.77 5.69
C PHE A 303 22.97 10.22 5.57
N LEU A 304 22.05 9.74 6.42
CA LEU A 304 20.62 9.93 6.18
C LEU A 304 20.24 11.41 6.06
N ALA A 305 20.72 12.25 6.97
CA ALA A 305 20.42 13.68 6.95
C ALA A 305 21.01 14.37 5.70
N ARG A 306 22.26 14.03 5.31
CA ARG A 306 22.88 14.56 4.09
C ARG A 306 22.15 14.12 2.83
N VAL A 307 21.81 12.84 2.71
CA VAL A 307 21.08 12.30 1.56
C VAL A 307 19.72 12.96 1.41
N TRP A 308 18.96 13.08 2.52
CA TRP A 308 17.63 13.68 2.47
C TRP A 308 17.69 15.17 2.13
N THR A 309 18.60 15.91 2.76
CA THR A 309 18.83 17.32 2.48
C THR A 309 19.26 17.55 1.02
N ASN A 310 20.17 16.71 0.52
CA ASN A 310 20.61 16.79 -0.87
C ASN A 310 19.48 16.53 -1.88
N ARG A 311 18.56 15.61 -1.57
CA ARG A 311 17.35 15.38 -2.39
C ARG A 311 16.43 16.59 -2.39
N LEU A 312 16.17 17.20 -1.24
CA LEU A 312 15.36 18.42 -1.15
C LEU A 312 16.02 19.56 -1.93
N TRP A 313 17.33 19.72 -1.80
CA TRP A 313 18.09 20.68 -2.59
C TRP A 313 18.00 20.42 -4.10
N HIS A 314 18.16 19.16 -4.50
CA HIS A 314 18.02 18.76 -5.91
C HIS A 314 16.67 19.14 -6.51
N TYR A 315 15.57 18.87 -5.80
CA TYR A 315 14.22 19.20 -6.28
C TYR A 315 13.97 20.71 -6.31
N VAL A 316 14.61 21.50 -5.45
CA VAL A 316 14.44 22.97 -5.43
C VAL A 316 15.34 23.64 -6.47
N PHE A 317 16.59 23.21 -6.62
CA PHE A 317 17.59 23.86 -7.46
C PHE A 317 17.99 23.06 -8.72
N GLY A 318 17.37 21.94 -9.00
CA GLY A 318 17.60 21.11 -10.19
C GLY A 318 18.83 20.21 -10.14
N THR A 319 19.85 20.58 -9.39
CA THR A 319 21.08 19.75 -9.21
C THR A 319 21.42 19.68 -7.74
N GLY A 320 21.68 18.46 -7.23
CA GLY A 320 22.08 18.26 -5.83
C GLY A 320 23.42 18.89 -5.51
N LEU A 321 23.67 19.25 -4.24
CA LEU A 321 25.00 19.61 -3.76
C LEU A 321 25.97 18.45 -4.02
N VAL A 322 25.51 17.21 -3.87
CA VAL A 322 26.11 16.00 -4.43
C VAL A 322 25.34 15.65 -5.69
N ALA A 323 25.98 15.78 -6.86
CA ALA A 323 25.31 15.61 -8.16
C ALA A 323 24.82 14.16 -8.38
N SER A 324 25.52 13.16 -7.83
CA SER A 324 25.08 11.76 -7.80
C SER A 324 24.10 11.52 -6.65
N VAL A 325 22.83 11.92 -6.83
CA VAL A 325 21.79 11.93 -5.76
C VAL A 325 21.55 10.56 -5.15
N ASP A 326 21.76 9.50 -5.92
CA ASP A 326 21.58 8.10 -5.50
C ASP A 326 22.87 7.44 -5.02
N ASP A 327 24.02 8.13 -5.12
CA ASP A 327 25.31 7.56 -4.76
C ASP A 327 26.14 8.57 -3.95
N PHE A 328 26.25 8.30 -2.66
CA PHE A 328 27.11 8.98 -1.69
C PHE A 328 28.33 8.13 -1.31
N GLY A 329 28.55 7.06 -2.04
CA GLY A 329 29.69 6.16 -1.85
C GLY A 329 30.95 6.63 -2.58
N VAL A 330 31.92 5.72 -2.64
CA VAL A 330 33.26 5.98 -3.25
C VAL A 330 33.17 6.36 -4.73
N MET A 331 32.14 5.85 -5.44
CA MET A 331 31.92 6.14 -6.86
C MET A 331 31.05 7.40 -7.08
N GLY A 332 30.50 7.96 -6.01
CA GLY A 332 29.68 9.16 -6.08
C GLY A 332 30.48 10.44 -6.29
N SER A 333 29.79 11.50 -6.67
CA SER A 333 30.39 12.83 -6.84
C SER A 333 30.73 13.47 -5.49
N ALA A 334 31.83 14.18 -5.41
CA ALA A 334 32.10 15.02 -4.26
C ALA A 334 31.08 16.18 -4.19
N PRO A 335 30.69 16.62 -2.99
CA PRO A 335 29.79 17.75 -2.83
C PRO A 335 30.42 19.05 -3.36
N SER A 336 29.62 19.88 -4.04
CA SER A 336 30.07 21.20 -4.51
C SER A 336 30.31 22.17 -3.36
N HIS A 337 29.55 22.07 -2.28
CA HIS A 337 29.61 22.91 -1.09
C HIS A 337 29.50 22.02 0.17
N PRO A 338 30.59 21.38 0.62
CA PRO A 338 30.54 20.42 1.72
C PRO A 338 30.04 21.03 3.04
N GLU A 339 30.54 22.22 3.38
CA GLU A 339 30.12 22.91 4.61
C GLU A 339 28.63 23.28 4.61
N LEU A 340 28.08 23.69 3.45
CA LEU A 340 26.65 23.97 3.31
C LEU A 340 25.82 22.70 3.45
N LEU A 341 26.26 21.59 2.85
CA LEU A 341 25.58 20.30 3.00
C LEU A 341 25.53 19.88 4.46
N ASP A 342 26.64 20.00 5.18
CA ASP A 342 26.74 19.65 6.60
C ASP A 342 25.89 20.56 7.48
N TYR A 343 25.91 21.86 7.21
CA TYR A 343 25.04 22.82 7.91
C TYR A 343 23.57 22.51 7.73
N LEU A 344 23.12 22.28 6.49
CA LEU A 344 21.72 21.97 6.21
C LEU A 344 21.30 20.61 6.79
N ALA A 345 22.18 19.60 6.71
CA ALA A 345 21.94 18.29 7.29
C ALA A 345 21.81 18.34 8.80
N SER A 346 22.71 19.05 9.47
CA SER A 346 22.65 19.27 10.93
C SER A 346 21.40 20.04 11.33
N THR A 347 21.03 21.05 10.55
CA THR A 347 19.82 21.86 10.79
C THR A 347 18.55 21.02 10.64
N LEU A 348 18.48 20.11 9.65
CA LEU A 348 17.35 19.20 9.49
C LEU A 348 17.14 18.34 10.73
N VAL A 349 18.22 17.82 11.31
CA VAL A 349 18.15 17.03 12.57
C VAL A 349 17.67 17.89 13.73
N LEU A 350 18.22 19.09 13.90
CA LEU A 350 17.84 20.03 14.95
C LEU A 350 16.39 20.50 14.85
N ASP A 351 15.88 20.68 13.63
CA ASP A 351 14.48 21.01 13.34
C ASP A 351 13.54 19.77 13.46
N GLY A 352 13.98 18.65 14.05
CA GLY A 352 13.19 17.43 14.24
C GLY A 352 12.82 16.73 12.93
N TRP A 353 13.69 16.75 11.94
CA TRP A 353 13.49 16.15 10.61
C TRP A 353 12.32 16.75 9.82
N SER A 354 11.99 18.02 10.09
CA SER A 354 10.89 18.70 9.43
C SER A 354 11.21 19.07 7.98
N THR A 355 10.74 18.25 7.05
CA THR A 355 10.84 18.49 5.60
C THR A 355 10.24 19.84 5.20
N LYS A 356 9.09 20.21 5.78
CA LYS A 356 8.42 21.49 5.47
C LYS A 356 9.26 22.70 5.92
N THR A 357 9.89 22.62 7.09
CA THR A 357 10.78 23.69 7.59
C THR A 357 11.99 23.83 6.70
N MET A 358 12.60 22.72 6.28
CA MET A 358 13.74 22.74 5.35
C MET A 358 13.35 23.31 3.99
N LEU A 359 12.24 22.87 3.37
CA LEU A 359 11.76 23.45 2.10
C LEU A 359 11.51 24.95 2.23
N ARG A 360 10.84 25.40 3.31
CA ARG A 360 10.64 26.84 3.57
C ARG A 360 11.97 27.59 3.60
N ARG A 361 12.98 27.05 4.25
CA ARG A 361 14.34 27.64 4.34
C ARG A 361 14.98 27.78 2.96
N LEU A 362 14.87 26.75 2.12
CA LEU A 362 15.43 26.75 0.78
C LEU A 362 14.72 27.76 -0.13
N VAL A 363 13.38 27.76 -0.16
CA VAL A 363 12.62 28.66 -1.06
C VAL A 363 12.61 30.12 -0.62
N LEU A 364 12.89 30.42 0.65
CA LEU A 364 13.06 31.77 1.14
C LEU A 364 14.52 32.26 1.07
N SER A 365 15.42 31.42 0.57
CA SER A 365 16.83 31.82 0.40
C SER A 365 17.00 32.82 -0.75
N ARG A 366 18.05 33.63 -0.66
CA ARG A 366 18.42 34.55 -1.78
C ARG A 366 18.74 33.80 -3.06
N ALA A 367 19.29 32.59 -2.94
CA ALA A 367 19.62 31.73 -4.09
C ALA A 367 18.38 31.32 -4.88
N PHE A 368 17.27 31.03 -4.21
CA PHE A 368 15.99 30.70 -4.89
C PHE A 368 15.37 31.92 -5.58
N GLY A 369 15.53 33.11 -4.99
CA GLY A 369 15.02 34.36 -5.55
C GLY A 369 15.88 35.00 -6.64
N MET A 370 16.95 34.34 -7.08
CA MET A 370 17.79 34.86 -8.16
C MET A 370 17.10 34.80 -9.52
N SER A 371 17.49 35.72 -10.42
CA SER A 371 17.07 35.67 -11.83
C SER A 371 17.56 34.40 -12.52
N SER A 372 16.80 33.91 -13.48
CA SER A 372 17.21 32.85 -14.40
C SER A 372 18.06 33.37 -15.58
N SER A 373 18.30 34.68 -15.66
CA SER A 373 19.16 35.27 -16.68
C SER A 373 20.62 34.88 -16.44
N VAL A 374 21.28 34.46 -17.51
CA VAL A 374 22.67 34.02 -17.48
C VAL A 374 23.60 35.19 -17.75
N ASP A 375 24.55 35.43 -16.86
CA ASP A 375 25.68 36.33 -17.12
C ASP A 375 26.74 35.59 -17.94
N PRO A 376 27.11 36.06 -19.15
CA PRO A 376 28.07 35.40 -20.00
C PRO A 376 29.46 35.21 -19.34
N ALA A 377 29.89 36.17 -18.51
CA ALA A 377 31.18 36.08 -17.83
C ALA A 377 31.15 35.01 -16.72
N ALA A 378 30.08 34.95 -15.97
CA ALA A 378 29.87 33.93 -14.94
C ALA A 378 29.71 32.53 -15.58
N GLN A 379 29.01 32.42 -16.71
CA GLN A 379 28.86 31.16 -17.44
C GLN A 379 30.18 30.63 -17.99
N ALA A 380 31.09 31.51 -18.40
CA ALA A 380 32.42 31.09 -18.83
C ALA A 380 33.23 30.45 -17.68
N THR A 381 33.01 30.90 -16.44
CA THR A 381 33.69 30.39 -15.24
C THR A 381 33.01 29.13 -14.67
N ASP A 382 31.69 29.07 -14.68
CA ASP A 382 30.91 27.96 -14.19
C ASP A 382 29.83 27.53 -15.21
N PRO A 383 30.25 26.83 -16.30
CA PRO A 383 29.33 26.46 -17.40
C PRO A 383 28.17 25.58 -16.97
N ASN A 384 28.35 24.81 -15.89
CA ASN A 384 27.34 23.87 -15.37
C ASN A 384 26.53 24.43 -14.21
N ASN A 385 26.66 25.72 -13.92
CA ASN A 385 25.96 26.41 -12.84
C ASN A 385 26.04 25.68 -11.47
N ARG A 386 27.19 25.08 -11.17
CA ARG A 386 27.43 24.35 -9.93
C ARG A 386 27.45 25.24 -8.70
N LEU A 387 27.84 26.48 -8.88
CA LEU A 387 27.92 27.50 -7.84
C LEU A 387 26.66 28.34 -7.72
N LEU A 388 25.57 27.98 -8.47
CA LEU A 388 24.30 28.69 -8.49
C LEU A 388 24.46 30.19 -8.78
N GLN A 389 25.12 30.55 -9.86
CA GLN A 389 25.24 31.94 -10.32
C GLN A 389 23.89 32.53 -10.80
N HIS A 390 22.94 31.67 -11.18
CA HIS A 390 21.57 32.01 -11.57
C HIS A 390 20.63 30.89 -11.16
N MET A 391 19.33 31.19 -11.05
CA MET A 391 18.32 30.14 -10.83
C MET A 391 18.16 29.30 -12.10
N PRO A 392 18.34 27.98 -12.05
CA PRO A 392 18.22 27.16 -13.24
C PRO A 392 16.77 27.09 -13.72
N VAL A 393 16.58 27.16 -15.03
CA VAL A 393 15.27 26.90 -15.66
C VAL A 393 14.98 25.41 -15.56
N GLN A 394 13.87 25.05 -14.95
CA GLN A 394 13.48 23.66 -14.72
C GLN A 394 12.18 23.33 -15.48
N ARG A 395 12.14 22.19 -16.15
CA ARG A 395 10.91 21.66 -16.71
C ARG A 395 10.01 21.14 -15.58
N LEU A 396 8.71 21.39 -15.67
CA LEU A 396 7.72 20.75 -14.81
C LEU A 396 7.79 19.23 -14.97
N ASP A 397 7.68 18.51 -13.87
CA ASP A 397 7.49 17.07 -13.93
C ASP A 397 6.09 16.69 -14.46
N ALA A 398 5.91 15.42 -14.79
CA ALA A 398 4.71 14.91 -15.45
C ALA A 398 3.42 15.24 -14.67
N GLU A 399 3.47 15.02 -13.34
CA GLU A 399 2.33 15.25 -12.46
C GLU A 399 2.01 16.73 -12.33
N SER A 400 3.03 17.56 -12.14
CA SER A 400 2.86 19.01 -12.03
C SER A 400 2.35 19.61 -13.34
N LEU A 401 2.84 19.13 -14.49
CA LEU A 401 2.36 19.58 -15.80
C LEU A 401 0.87 19.23 -15.99
N ARG A 402 0.46 17.99 -15.68
CA ARG A 402 -0.94 17.58 -15.77
C ARG A 402 -1.82 18.39 -14.82
N ASP A 403 -1.39 18.52 -13.57
CA ASP A 403 -2.14 19.27 -12.55
C ASP A 403 -2.24 20.77 -12.90
N SER A 404 -1.21 21.35 -13.54
CA SER A 404 -1.25 22.73 -14.06
C SER A 404 -2.26 22.89 -15.20
N ILE A 405 -2.35 21.92 -16.12
CA ILE A 405 -3.36 21.92 -17.18
C ILE A 405 -4.77 21.92 -16.56
N LEU A 406 -5.05 21.06 -15.59
CA LEU A 406 -6.33 21.01 -14.88
C LEU A 406 -6.61 22.30 -14.08
N ALA A 407 -5.59 22.87 -13.43
CA ALA A 407 -5.76 24.09 -12.66
C ALA A 407 -6.10 25.28 -13.56
N VAL A 408 -5.39 25.42 -14.67
CA VAL A 408 -5.59 26.50 -15.64
C VAL A 408 -6.92 26.35 -16.37
N SER A 409 -7.35 25.15 -16.73
CA SER A 409 -8.68 24.91 -17.29
C SER A 409 -9.82 25.12 -16.27
N GLY A 410 -9.52 25.10 -14.98
CA GLY A 410 -10.48 25.25 -13.89
C GLY A 410 -11.19 23.96 -13.49
N THR A 411 -10.65 22.82 -13.90
CA THR A 411 -11.22 21.49 -13.65
C THR A 411 -10.52 20.75 -12.51
N LEU A 412 -9.46 21.34 -11.92
CA LEU A 412 -8.70 20.71 -10.84
C LEU A 412 -9.55 20.57 -9.57
N ASP A 413 -9.76 19.32 -9.15
CA ASP A 413 -10.28 18.99 -7.84
C ASP A 413 -9.12 18.92 -6.81
N ALA A 414 -9.06 19.92 -5.95
CA ALA A 414 -8.05 20.05 -4.91
C ALA A 414 -8.36 19.26 -3.63
N THR A 415 -9.45 18.48 -3.59
CA THR A 415 -9.85 17.68 -2.43
C THR A 415 -8.72 16.75 -2.00
N LEU A 416 -8.39 16.80 -0.71
CA LEU A 416 -7.36 15.94 -0.12
C LEU A 416 -7.97 14.61 0.32
N PHE A 417 -7.13 13.56 0.26
CA PHE A 417 -7.47 12.20 0.69
C PHE A 417 -8.56 11.53 -0.17
N GLY A 418 -9.12 10.42 0.32
CA GLY A 418 -10.11 9.63 -0.39
C GLY A 418 -9.48 8.54 -1.29
N PRO A 419 -10.31 7.77 -1.99
CA PRO A 419 -9.87 6.66 -2.84
C PRO A 419 -9.07 7.16 -4.05
N SER A 420 -8.17 6.30 -4.54
CA SER A 420 -7.44 6.55 -5.78
C SER A 420 -8.37 6.44 -6.99
N VAL A 421 -8.10 7.26 -8.01
CA VAL A 421 -8.84 7.21 -9.28
C VAL A 421 -8.23 6.11 -10.16
N PRO A 422 -9.02 5.19 -10.71
CA PRO A 422 -8.52 4.17 -11.63
C PRO A 422 -7.82 4.80 -12.84
N VAL A 423 -6.78 4.13 -13.36
CA VAL A 423 -6.09 4.56 -14.57
C VAL A 423 -7.03 4.53 -15.79
N HIS A 424 -6.91 5.52 -16.65
CA HIS A 424 -7.54 5.46 -17.97
C HIS A 424 -6.78 4.47 -18.85
N LEU A 425 -7.50 3.45 -19.36
CA LEU A 425 -6.94 2.41 -20.20
C LEU A 425 -7.21 2.70 -21.66
N THR A 426 -6.15 2.86 -22.42
CA THR A 426 -6.28 3.02 -23.88
C THR A 426 -6.62 1.67 -24.55
N PRO A 427 -7.18 1.67 -25.77
CA PRO A 427 -7.44 0.44 -26.53
C PRO A 427 -6.19 -0.40 -26.80
N PHE A 428 -5.00 0.21 -26.76
CA PHE A 428 -3.72 -0.45 -27.05
C PHE A 428 -3.06 -1.08 -25.83
N GLN A 429 -3.53 -0.79 -24.62
CA GLN A 429 -3.01 -1.36 -23.40
C GLN A 429 -3.64 -2.74 -23.15
N HIS A 430 -3.03 -3.77 -23.70
CA HIS A 430 -3.43 -5.17 -23.52
C HIS A 430 -2.41 -5.92 -22.67
N GLY A 431 -2.81 -7.02 -22.05
CA GLY A 431 -1.91 -7.91 -21.34
C GLY A 431 -2.48 -8.51 -20.07
N ARG A 432 -1.70 -9.40 -19.48
CA ARG A 432 -2.06 -10.08 -18.23
C ARG A 432 -2.18 -9.06 -17.07
N GLY A 433 -3.26 -9.14 -16.33
CA GLY A 433 -3.53 -8.25 -15.21
C GLY A 433 -4.12 -6.89 -15.62
N ARG A 434 -4.66 -6.80 -16.86
CA ARG A 434 -5.39 -5.61 -17.27
C ARG A 434 -6.60 -5.41 -16.36
N PRO A 435 -6.75 -4.23 -15.73
CA PRO A 435 -7.93 -3.91 -14.94
C PRO A 435 -9.22 -4.06 -15.75
N SER A 436 -10.28 -4.53 -15.11
CA SER A 436 -11.61 -4.67 -15.74
C SER A 436 -12.31 -3.32 -15.89
N VAL A 437 -11.93 -2.33 -15.11
CA VAL A 437 -12.51 -0.98 -15.11
C VAL A 437 -11.47 0.01 -15.62
N THR A 438 -11.88 0.84 -16.58
CA THR A 438 -11.11 2.00 -17.02
C THR A 438 -11.57 3.23 -16.26
N GLY A 439 -10.63 4.06 -15.81
CA GLY A 439 -10.91 5.35 -15.24
C GLY A 439 -11.23 6.42 -16.29
N PRO A 440 -11.68 7.61 -15.86
CA PRO A 440 -11.91 8.74 -16.74
C PRO A 440 -10.58 9.27 -17.30
N LEU A 441 -10.62 9.82 -18.51
CA LEU A 441 -9.44 10.34 -19.22
C LEU A 441 -8.76 11.47 -18.45
N ASP A 442 -9.55 12.35 -17.86
CA ASP A 442 -9.11 13.50 -17.06
C ASP A 442 -8.81 13.14 -15.60
N GLY A 443 -8.89 11.83 -15.22
CA GLY A 443 -8.69 11.40 -13.85
C GLY A 443 -9.71 12.01 -12.87
N ALA A 444 -10.93 12.29 -13.32
CA ALA A 444 -11.98 12.98 -12.57
C ALA A 444 -11.55 14.35 -12.02
N GLY A 445 -10.66 15.04 -12.69
CA GLY A 445 -10.11 16.32 -12.26
C GLY A 445 -9.17 16.22 -11.04
N ARG A 446 -8.97 15.05 -10.43
CA ARG A 446 -8.14 14.86 -9.23
C ARG A 446 -6.67 15.11 -9.55
N ARG A 447 -5.93 15.62 -8.53
CA ARG A 447 -4.48 15.76 -8.63
C ARG A 447 -3.83 14.42 -9.01
N SER A 448 -2.78 14.47 -9.81
CA SER A 448 -2.04 13.29 -10.28
C SER A 448 -1.56 12.36 -9.16
N LEU A 449 -1.35 12.90 -7.95
CA LEU A 449 -1.04 12.13 -6.74
C LEU A 449 -2.10 11.06 -6.40
N TYR A 450 -3.36 11.29 -6.79
CA TYR A 450 -4.48 10.39 -6.53
C TYR A 450 -4.80 9.43 -7.66
N LEU A 451 -4.03 9.42 -8.74
CA LEU A 451 -4.18 8.41 -9.80
C LEU A 451 -3.57 7.08 -9.33
N SER A 452 -4.28 5.99 -9.54
CA SER A 452 -3.78 4.65 -9.24
C SER A 452 -2.52 4.35 -10.05
N VAL A 453 -1.48 3.83 -9.38
CA VAL A 453 -0.24 3.42 -10.05
C VAL A 453 -0.32 1.93 -10.36
N ARG A 454 -0.39 1.59 -11.66
CA ARG A 454 -0.38 0.22 -12.16
C ARG A 454 0.92 -0.05 -12.91
N ARG A 455 1.75 -0.96 -12.41
CA ARG A 455 3.09 -1.24 -12.98
C ARG A 455 3.06 -1.56 -14.47
N ASN A 456 2.09 -2.38 -14.89
CA ASN A 456 1.96 -2.83 -16.28
C ASN A 456 1.05 -1.92 -17.14
N PHE A 457 0.36 -0.97 -16.52
CA PHE A 457 -0.61 -0.09 -17.18
C PHE A 457 -0.40 1.36 -16.72
N PRO A 458 0.78 1.95 -17.00
CA PRO A 458 1.05 3.34 -16.64
C PRO A 458 0.15 4.29 -17.44
N VAL A 459 -0.11 5.47 -16.90
CA VAL A 459 -0.79 6.56 -17.61
C VAL A 459 0.13 7.05 -18.73
N PRO A 460 -0.25 6.95 -20.02
CA PRO A 460 0.64 7.28 -21.15
C PRO A 460 1.18 8.70 -21.11
N PHE A 461 0.31 9.68 -20.82
CA PHE A 461 0.71 11.08 -20.66
C PHE A 461 1.86 11.25 -19.67
N LEU A 462 1.71 10.69 -18.46
CA LEU A 462 2.75 10.79 -17.44
C LEU A 462 4.05 10.11 -17.87
N GLY A 463 3.95 8.94 -18.52
CA GLY A 463 5.12 8.18 -19.00
C GLY A 463 5.96 8.97 -20.01
N VAL A 464 5.33 9.71 -20.91
CA VAL A 464 6.02 10.56 -21.92
C VAL A 464 6.81 11.70 -21.26
N PHE A 465 6.36 12.20 -20.10
CA PHE A 465 7.00 13.27 -19.34
C PHE A 465 7.89 12.77 -18.20
N ASP A 466 8.49 11.58 -18.35
CA ASP A 466 9.48 11.00 -17.45
C ASP A 466 8.91 10.65 -16.04
N PHE A 467 7.66 10.20 -15.96
CA PHE A 467 7.13 9.64 -14.73
C PHE A 467 8.01 8.46 -14.25
N PRO A 468 8.36 8.38 -12.96
CA PRO A 468 9.23 7.33 -12.45
C PRO A 468 8.69 5.92 -12.70
N ASN A 469 9.60 4.98 -13.02
CA ASN A 469 9.22 3.57 -13.08
C ASN A 469 8.85 3.08 -11.67
N PRO A 470 7.60 2.65 -11.42
CA PRO A 470 7.15 2.24 -10.10
C PRO A 470 7.77 0.92 -9.61
N ALA A 471 8.55 0.23 -10.44
CA ALA A 471 9.22 -1.02 -10.07
C ALA A 471 10.61 -0.80 -9.44
N THR A 472 11.17 0.42 -9.52
CA THR A 472 12.52 0.74 -9.04
C THR A 472 12.51 1.97 -8.15
N THR A 473 13.45 2.02 -7.18
CA THR A 473 13.71 3.24 -6.40
C THR A 473 14.56 4.20 -7.23
N MET A 474 14.23 5.49 -7.17
CA MET A 474 14.95 6.54 -7.89
C MET A 474 15.16 7.74 -6.96
N GLY A 475 16.37 8.26 -6.89
CA GLY A 475 16.69 9.48 -6.13
C GLY A 475 16.50 10.75 -6.95
N ARG A 476 16.54 10.64 -8.28
CA ARG A 476 16.22 11.73 -9.21
C ARG A 476 15.36 11.23 -10.36
N ARG A 477 14.53 12.10 -10.89
CA ARG A 477 13.75 11.82 -12.09
C ARG A 477 14.59 11.97 -13.35
N GLY A 478 14.21 11.27 -14.41
CA GLY A 478 14.67 11.58 -15.76
C GLY A 478 14.21 12.99 -16.17
N ASN A 479 14.98 13.62 -17.03
CA ASN A 479 14.63 14.88 -17.65
C ASN A 479 15.00 14.82 -19.14
N SER A 480 14.19 14.04 -19.89
CA SER A 480 14.39 13.89 -21.33
C SER A 480 13.77 15.07 -22.10
N ASN A 481 14.28 15.31 -23.27
CA ASN A 481 13.69 16.24 -24.22
C ASN A 481 13.53 15.52 -25.57
N VAL A 482 12.36 14.92 -25.75
CA VAL A 482 12.06 14.07 -26.89
C VAL A 482 10.86 14.58 -27.69
N PRO A 483 10.83 14.38 -29.02
CA PRO A 483 9.71 14.82 -29.87
C PRO A 483 8.35 14.30 -29.41
N ALA A 484 8.28 13.13 -28.80
CA ALA A 484 7.05 12.54 -28.27
C ALA A 484 6.34 13.46 -27.27
N GLN A 485 7.05 14.27 -26.51
CA GLN A 485 6.47 15.22 -25.55
C GLN A 485 5.69 16.33 -26.25
N ALA A 486 6.26 16.90 -27.32
CA ALA A 486 5.56 17.90 -28.12
C ALA A 486 4.36 17.31 -28.87
N LEU A 487 4.53 16.10 -29.42
CA LEU A 487 3.44 15.39 -30.11
C LEU A 487 2.30 15.02 -29.14
N THR A 488 2.60 14.65 -27.92
CA THR A 488 1.59 14.39 -26.89
C THR A 488 0.81 15.65 -26.57
N LEU A 489 1.47 16.79 -26.31
CA LEU A 489 0.75 18.04 -26.04
C LEU A 489 -0.12 18.49 -27.22
N LEU A 490 0.30 18.19 -28.45
CA LEU A 490 -0.44 18.55 -29.66
C LEU A 490 -1.63 17.63 -29.95
N ASN A 491 -1.56 16.33 -29.57
CA ASN A 491 -2.52 15.35 -30.06
C ASN A 491 -3.28 14.62 -28.94
N ASP A 492 -2.91 14.81 -27.67
CA ASP A 492 -3.56 14.09 -26.58
C ASP A 492 -4.97 14.63 -26.34
N ALA A 493 -5.94 13.72 -26.33
CA ALA A 493 -7.35 14.04 -26.14
C ALA A 493 -7.62 14.72 -24.78
N PHE A 494 -6.84 14.43 -23.75
CA PHE A 494 -6.91 15.11 -22.46
C PHE A 494 -6.55 16.58 -22.61
N VAL A 495 -5.41 16.90 -23.24
CA VAL A 495 -4.94 18.29 -23.42
C VAL A 495 -5.94 19.09 -24.25
N HIS A 496 -6.45 18.49 -25.32
CA HIS A 496 -7.45 19.14 -26.18
C HIS A 496 -8.78 19.38 -25.44
N GLY A 497 -9.24 18.38 -24.65
CA GLY A 497 -10.44 18.51 -23.84
C GLY A 497 -10.32 19.63 -22.79
N GLU A 498 -9.19 19.74 -22.13
CA GLU A 498 -8.93 20.80 -21.15
C GLU A 498 -8.80 22.19 -21.82
N SER A 499 -8.21 22.25 -22.99
CA SER A 499 -8.16 23.50 -23.78
C SER A 499 -9.55 24.01 -24.09
N ARG A 500 -10.47 23.12 -24.48
CA ARG A 500 -11.86 23.45 -24.72
C ARG A 500 -12.58 23.95 -23.47
N ARG A 501 -12.43 23.23 -22.36
CA ARG A 501 -13.04 23.64 -21.07
C ARG A 501 -12.53 25.00 -20.61
N TRP A 502 -11.25 25.29 -20.83
CA TRP A 502 -10.67 26.59 -20.53
C TRP A 502 -11.26 27.69 -21.41
N ALA A 503 -11.40 27.47 -22.72
CA ALA A 503 -12.04 28.38 -23.64
C ALA A 503 -13.51 28.64 -23.26
N GLU A 504 -14.30 27.61 -23.01
CA GLU A 504 -15.69 27.70 -22.53
C GLU A 504 -15.81 28.57 -21.28
N ARG A 505 -14.92 28.37 -20.30
CA ARG A 505 -14.90 29.15 -19.06
C ARG A 505 -14.58 30.63 -19.28
N VAL A 506 -13.61 30.93 -20.13
CA VAL A 506 -13.23 32.32 -20.41
C VAL A 506 -14.33 33.05 -21.20
N LEU A 507 -14.98 32.38 -22.14
CA LEU A 507 -16.10 32.93 -22.90
C LEU A 507 -17.35 33.17 -22.02
N ALA A 508 -17.57 32.31 -21.03
CA ALA A 508 -18.70 32.44 -20.09
C ALA A 508 -18.45 33.46 -18.97
N SER A 509 -17.23 33.98 -18.82
CA SER A 509 -16.88 34.91 -17.74
C SER A 509 -17.44 36.31 -18.01
N SER A 510 -18.23 36.82 -17.07
CA SER A 510 -18.73 38.21 -17.09
C SER A 510 -17.68 39.26 -16.70
N GLU A 511 -16.52 38.81 -16.19
CA GLU A 511 -15.42 39.71 -15.78
C GLU A 511 -14.58 40.19 -16.99
N THR A 512 -14.80 39.61 -18.17
CA THR A 512 -14.01 39.87 -19.38
C THR A 512 -14.92 40.17 -20.58
N ASP A 513 -15.36 41.41 -20.70
CA ASP A 513 -16.33 41.83 -21.73
C ASP A 513 -15.75 42.04 -23.14
N SER A 514 -14.45 41.90 -23.33
CA SER A 514 -13.79 42.08 -24.62
C SER A 514 -12.71 41.05 -24.88
N ASP A 515 -12.44 40.76 -26.14
CA ASP A 515 -11.40 39.81 -26.53
C ASP A 515 -10.00 40.19 -26.02
N PRO A 516 -9.57 41.47 -26.02
CA PRO A 516 -8.32 41.85 -25.36
C PRO A 516 -8.28 41.52 -23.86
N ALA A 517 -9.39 41.70 -23.13
CA ALA A 517 -9.49 41.37 -21.72
C ALA A 517 -9.45 39.86 -21.47
N ARG A 518 -10.12 39.07 -22.32
CA ARG A 518 -10.07 37.60 -22.31
C ARG A 518 -8.65 37.09 -22.53
N ILE A 519 -7.96 37.59 -23.57
CA ILE A 519 -6.56 37.22 -23.84
C ILE A 519 -5.67 37.56 -22.64
N ALA A 520 -5.82 38.74 -22.07
CA ALA A 520 -5.06 39.14 -20.89
C ALA A 520 -5.35 38.20 -19.68
N SER A 521 -6.58 37.72 -19.52
CA SER A 521 -6.97 36.75 -18.53
C SER A 521 -6.30 35.37 -18.76
N LEU A 522 -6.26 34.90 -20.02
CA LEU A 522 -5.55 33.66 -20.38
C LEU A 522 -4.07 33.73 -20.00
N TYR A 523 -3.38 34.79 -20.35
CA TYR A 523 -1.95 34.95 -20.02
C TYR A 523 -1.69 35.05 -18.51
N ARG A 524 -2.53 35.79 -17.78
CA ARG A 524 -2.42 35.87 -16.32
C ARG A 524 -2.62 34.50 -15.66
N THR A 525 -3.60 33.73 -16.18
CA THR A 525 -3.89 32.40 -15.62
C THR A 525 -2.78 31.40 -15.91
N ALA A 526 -2.24 31.39 -17.13
CA ALA A 526 -1.23 30.43 -17.56
C ALA A 526 0.19 30.80 -17.12
N PHE A 527 0.55 32.10 -17.11
CA PHE A 527 1.93 32.59 -16.98
C PHE A 527 2.13 33.59 -15.85
N ALA A 528 1.08 33.93 -15.11
CA ALA A 528 1.11 34.94 -14.03
C ALA A 528 1.59 36.33 -14.50
N ARG A 529 1.46 36.68 -15.81
CA ARG A 529 1.81 37.96 -16.39
C ARG A 529 0.79 38.39 -17.42
N SER A 530 0.80 39.67 -17.76
CA SER A 530 0.05 40.17 -18.91
C SER A 530 0.75 39.79 -20.23
N PRO A 531 0.01 39.66 -21.36
CA PRO A 531 0.63 39.51 -22.65
C PRO A 531 1.39 40.80 -23.04
N THR A 532 2.42 40.67 -23.84
CA THR A 532 3.05 41.79 -24.52
C THR A 532 2.13 42.30 -25.63
N GLU A 533 2.35 43.51 -26.13
CA GLU A 533 1.58 44.06 -27.26
C GLU A 533 1.61 43.17 -28.50
N ALA A 534 2.78 42.55 -28.78
CA ALA A 534 2.95 41.62 -29.89
C ALA A 534 2.14 40.33 -29.70
N GLU A 535 2.17 39.73 -28.48
CA GLU A 535 1.40 38.54 -28.14
C GLU A 535 -0.11 38.82 -28.21
N GLN A 536 -0.55 39.96 -27.68
CA GLN A 536 -1.96 40.37 -27.72
C GLN A 536 -2.44 40.60 -29.15
N GLY A 537 -1.64 41.29 -29.96
CA GLY A 537 -1.96 41.53 -31.37
C GLY A 537 -2.03 40.23 -32.20
N ALA A 538 -1.09 39.32 -31.99
CA ALA A 538 -1.07 38.01 -32.64
C ALA A 538 -2.30 37.16 -32.24
N ALA A 539 -2.64 37.10 -30.94
CA ALA A 539 -3.80 36.37 -30.47
C ALA A 539 -5.11 36.94 -30.98
N LEU A 540 -5.26 38.27 -30.99
CA LEU A 540 -6.43 38.95 -31.57
C LEU A 540 -6.57 38.66 -33.06
N GLY A 541 -5.49 38.80 -33.83
CA GLY A 541 -5.49 38.52 -35.28
C GLY A 541 -5.86 37.07 -35.58
N PHE A 542 -5.39 36.13 -34.72
CA PHE A 542 -5.76 34.72 -34.85
C PHE A 542 -7.25 34.48 -34.62
N ILE A 543 -7.83 35.01 -33.54
CA ILE A 543 -9.25 34.86 -33.23
C ILE A 543 -10.12 35.47 -34.36
N GLN A 544 -9.79 36.69 -34.82
CA GLN A 544 -10.52 37.40 -35.88
C GLN A 544 -10.45 36.68 -37.24
N SER A 545 -9.36 35.94 -37.50
CA SER A 545 -9.16 35.24 -38.79
C SER A 545 -10.02 33.98 -38.94
N ARG A 546 -10.64 33.49 -37.86
CA ARG A 546 -11.34 32.18 -37.83
C ARG A 546 -12.86 32.27 -38.06
N GLY A 547 -13.43 33.44 -38.21
CA GLY A 547 -14.83 33.64 -38.62
C GLY A 547 -15.80 34.12 -37.53
N ASP A 548 -17.01 34.56 -37.95
CA ASP A 548 -18.00 35.22 -37.10
C ASP A 548 -19.07 34.26 -36.50
N LEU A 549 -19.03 32.98 -36.85
CA LEU A 549 -20.00 32.00 -36.32
C LEU A 549 -19.67 31.59 -34.89
N GLU A 550 -20.67 31.49 -34.04
CA GLU A 550 -20.51 31.16 -32.60
C GLU A 550 -19.79 29.80 -32.36
N SER A 551 -20.03 28.82 -33.23
CA SER A 551 -19.34 27.54 -33.22
C SER A 551 -17.87 27.65 -33.64
N GLU A 552 -17.54 28.57 -34.52
CA GLU A 552 -16.17 28.85 -34.96
C GLU A 552 -15.41 29.65 -33.91
N ALA A 553 -16.09 30.54 -33.18
CA ALA A 553 -15.52 31.29 -32.09
C ALA A 553 -15.00 30.36 -30.99
N LEU A 554 -15.81 29.39 -30.49
CA LEU A 554 -15.36 28.43 -29.48
C LEU A 554 -14.16 27.62 -29.99
N SER A 555 -14.14 27.20 -31.24
CA SER A 555 -13.01 26.48 -31.82
C SER A 555 -11.75 27.35 -31.84
N ALA A 556 -11.82 28.60 -32.24
CA ALA A 556 -10.68 29.51 -32.25
C ALA A 556 -10.10 29.77 -30.86
N TRP A 557 -10.97 29.99 -29.86
CA TRP A 557 -10.53 30.12 -28.46
C TRP A 557 -9.96 28.84 -27.90
N THR A 558 -10.51 27.67 -28.28
CA THR A 558 -9.94 26.36 -27.92
C THR A 558 -8.52 26.19 -28.46
N ASP A 559 -8.33 26.54 -29.74
CA ASP A 559 -7.02 26.45 -30.39
C ASP A 559 -6.02 27.42 -29.74
N LEU A 560 -6.44 28.64 -29.37
CA LEU A 560 -5.59 29.60 -28.67
C LEU A 560 -5.17 29.04 -27.28
N CYS A 561 -6.11 28.52 -26.51
CA CYS A 561 -5.81 27.86 -25.20
C CYS A 561 -4.85 26.69 -25.40
N HIS A 562 -5.05 25.89 -26.44
CA HIS A 562 -4.18 24.77 -26.77
C HIS A 562 -2.75 25.21 -27.14
N VAL A 563 -2.62 26.31 -27.91
CA VAL A 563 -1.30 26.89 -28.19
C VAL A 563 -0.59 27.33 -26.92
N LEU A 564 -1.29 27.95 -25.96
CA LEU A 564 -0.71 28.39 -24.71
C LEU A 564 -0.16 27.20 -23.89
N PHE A 565 -0.87 26.06 -23.80
CA PHE A 565 -0.36 24.84 -23.18
C PHE A 565 0.89 24.29 -23.88
N ASN A 566 1.04 24.51 -25.17
CA ASN A 566 2.20 24.06 -25.96
C ASN A 566 3.42 24.99 -25.87
N THR A 567 3.31 26.15 -25.24
CA THR A 567 4.44 27.08 -25.09
C THR A 567 5.52 26.52 -24.15
N LYS A 568 6.76 26.95 -24.35
CA LYS A 568 7.84 26.63 -23.40
C LYS A 568 7.59 27.26 -22.03
N GLU A 569 7.00 28.46 -22.02
CA GLU A 569 6.71 29.18 -20.77
C GLU A 569 5.74 28.43 -19.86
N PHE A 570 4.79 27.68 -20.42
CA PHE A 570 3.89 26.83 -19.65
C PHE A 570 4.56 25.60 -19.01
N ARG A 571 5.57 25.08 -19.68
CA ARG A 571 6.24 23.80 -19.29
C ARG A 571 7.47 23.98 -18.42
N PHE A 572 8.02 25.18 -18.34
CA PHE A 572 9.25 25.46 -17.64
C PHE A 572 9.06 26.56 -16.61
N LEU A 573 9.57 26.33 -15.41
CA LEU A 573 9.74 27.33 -14.37
C LEU A 573 10.99 28.15 -14.67
N LYS A 574 10.85 29.48 -14.66
CA LYS A 574 11.93 30.44 -14.87
C LYS A 574 12.27 31.17 -13.60
#